data_d7a6ad229f73fb5e3da74a5584c7c91d
#
_entry.id   d7a6ad229f73fb5e3da74a5584c7c91d
#
_cell.length_a   1.000
_cell.length_b   1.000
_cell.length_c   1.000
_cell.angle_alpha   90.00
_cell.angle_beta   90.00
_cell.angle_gamma   90.00
#
_symmetry.space_group_name_H-M   'P 1'
#
loop_
_entity.id
_entity.type
_entity.pdbx_description
1 polymer ?
#
loop_
_entity_poly.entity_id
_entity_poly.type
_entity_poly.pdbx_seq_one_letter_code
_entity_poly.pdbx_strand_id
1 'polypeptide(L)'
;MLDVPIALKGAPGSPYTRKMLALLRYRRIPYRFLQSAVDGREPDAGLPQPKVGLLPTFYLPAADGELEAVVDSSPIIRRLEQEVLGRSVIASDPALAFIDFLLEDYGDEWLTKAMFHYRWHYPADIERGGEILPRWRNLAASDAEIAPMSAFIRDRQISRLHVVGSNETTA
;
A
#
# COMPACT_ATOMS: atom_id res chain seq x y z
N MET A 1 -3.56 1.51 -24.40
CA MET A 1 -4.75 1.23 -23.56
C MET A 1 -4.33 0.16 -22.58
N LEU A 2 -4.51 0.39 -21.29
CA LEU A 2 -4.12 -0.60 -20.28
C LEU A 2 -4.89 -1.89 -20.46
N ASP A 3 -4.18 -3.01 -20.36
CA ASP A 3 -4.81 -4.33 -20.33
C ASP A 3 -5.49 -4.50 -18.96
N VAL A 4 -6.75 -4.86 -18.94
CA VAL A 4 -7.52 -5.05 -17.72
C VAL A 4 -7.94 -6.51 -17.62
N PRO A 5 -7.96 -7.07 -16.41
CA PRO A 5 -7.81 -6.45 -15.09
C PRO A 5 -6.35 -6.16 -14.70
N ILE A 6 -6.11 -4.99 -14.12
CA ILE A 6 -4.79 -4.60 -13.58
C ILE A 6 -4.44 -5.49 -12.39
N ALA A 7 -3.27 -6.10 -12.38
CA ALA A 7 -2.79 -6.83 -11.21
C ALA A 7 -2.07 -5.89 -10.24
N LEU A 8 -2.36 -6.04 -8.93
CA LEU A 8 -1.61 -5.35 -7.88
C LEU A 8 -1.39 -6.24 -6.66
N LYS A 9 -0.16 -6.26 -6.17
CA LYS A 9 0.21 -6.87 -4.89
C LYS A 9 0.03 -5.87 -3.78
N GLY A 10 -0.57 -6.27 -2.67
CA GLY A 10 -0.81 -5.38 -1.55
C GLY A 10 -1.11 -6.12 -0.25
N ALA A 11 -1.31 -5.35 0.81
CA ALA A 11 -1.71 -5.86 2.12
C ALA A 11 -2.86 -5.03 2.70
N PRO A 12 -3.88 -5.64 3.32
CA PRO A 12 -5.05 -4.93 3.85
C PRO A 12 -4.73 -3.83 4.85
N GLY A 13 -3.62 -3.93 5.56
CA GLY A 13 -3.20 -2.94 6.54
C GLY A 13 -2.25 -1.87 6.02
N SER A 14 -1.90 -1.92 4.76
CA SER A 14 -1.18 -0.83 4.12
C SER A 14 -2.14 0.29 3.77
N PRO A 15 -1.95 1.53 4.28
CA PRO A 15 -2.80 2.67 3.94
C PRO A 15 -2.79 2.94 2.43
N TYR A 16 -1.63 2.86 1.79
CA TYR A 16 -1.49 3.06 0.35
C TYR A 16 -2.16 1.96 -0.48
N THR A 17 -2.14 0.69 -0.02
CA THR A 17 -2.93 -0.38 -0.65
C THR A 17 -4.42 -0.03 -0.60
N ARG A 18 -4.92 0.43 0.55
CA ARG A 18 -6.33 0.82 0.70
C ARG A 18 -6.69 2.04 -0.15
N LYS A 19 -5.81 3.06 -0.21
CA LYS A 19 -5.95 4.22 -1.10
C LYS A 19 -6.15 3.77 -2.54
N MET A 20 -5.26 2.93 -3.05
CA MET A 20 -5.31 2.50 -4.44
C MET A 20 -6.50 1.58 -4.74
N LEU A 21 -6.88 0.69 -3.82
CA LEU A 21 -8.09 -0.11 -3.98
C LEU A 21 -9.37 0.75 -3.99
N ALA A 22 -9.42 1.81 -3.18
CA ALA A 22 -10.54 2.75 -3.18
C ALA A 22 -10.62 3.51 -4.51
N LEU A 23 -9.49 3.98 -5.03
CA LEU A 23 -9.39 4.65 -6.32
C LEU A 23 -9.87 3.73 -7.46
N LEU A 24 -9.36 2.50 -7.55
CA LEU A 24 -9.76 1.56 -8.59
C LEU A 24 -11.27 1.27 -8.56
N ARG A 25 -11.84 1.11 -7.37
CA ARG A 25 -13.29 0.90 -7.17
C ARG A 25 -14.10 2.14 -7.58
N TYR A 26 -13.67 3.33 -7.15
CA TYR A 26 -14.34 4.59 -7.52
C TYR A 26 -14.34 4.79 -9.03
N ARG A 27 -13.19 4.58 -9.68
CA ARG A 27 -13.02 4.71 -11.13
C ARG A 27 -13.62 3.55 -11.92
N ARG A 28 -14.05 2.47 -11.25
CA ARG A 28 -14.56 1.23 -11.85
C ARG A 28 -13.53 0.56 -12.76
N ILE A 29 -12.24 0.62 -12.40
CA ILE A 29 -11.17 -0.04 -13.11
C ILE A 29 -11.10 -1.50 -12.62
N PRO A 30 -11.28 -2.50 -13.48
CA PRO A 30 -11.13 -3.90 -13.10
C PRO A 30 -9.72 -4.21 -12.61
N TYR A 31 -9.60 -4.94 -11.50
CA TYR A 31 -8.30 -5.30 -10.93
C TYR A 31 -8.28 -6.71 -10.35
N ARG A 32 -7.10 -7.29 -10.28
CA ARG A 32 -6.79 -8.53 -9.56
C ARG A 32 -5.91 -8.21 -8.37
N PHE A 33 -6.44 -8.44 -7.17
CA PHE A 33 -5.70 -8.18 -5.94
C PHE A 33 -4.92 -9.42 -5.50
N LEU A 34 -3.60 -9.30 -5.44
CA LEU A 34 -2.66 -10.35 -5.06
C LEU A 34 -2.29 -10.14 -3.59
N GLN A 35 -3.01 -10.82 -2.69
CA GLN A 35 -2.89 -10.58 -1.25
C GLN A 35 -2.11 -11.66 -0.51
N SER A 36 -2.37 -12.93 -0.82
CA SER A 36 -1.87 -14.06 -0.03
C SER A 36 -1.20 -15.08 -0.93
N ALA A 37 -0.22 -15.78 -0.38
CA ALA A 37 0.34 -16.97 -1.00
C ALA A 37 -0.76 -18.04 -1.19
N VAL A 38 -0.73 -18.70 -2.34
CA VAL A 38 -1.57 -19.85 -2.64
C VAL A 38 -0.66 -21.04 -2.88
N ASP A 39 -0.91 -22.12 -2.20
CA ASP A 39 -0.11 -23.35 -2.29
C ASP A 39 1.40 -23.13 -2.05
N GLY A 40 1.73 -22.27 -1.09
CA GLY A 40 3.11 -21.96 -0.73
C GLY A 40 3.87 -21.08 -1.73
N ARG A 41 3.20 -20.59 -2.78
CA ARG A 41 3.79 -19.66 -3.75
C ARG A 41 3.45 -18.22 -3.40
N GLU A 42 4.43 -17.32 -3.57
CA GLU A 42 4.14 -15.89 -3.47
C GLU A 42 3.09 -15.47 -4.49
N PRO A 43 2.16 -14.55 -4.13
CA PRO A 43 1.03 -14.18 -4.99
C PRO A 43 1.45 -13.52 -6.31
N ASP A 44 2.66 -13.04 -6.38
CA ASP A 44 3.30 -12.41 -7.55
C ASP A 44 4.43 -13.27 -8.16
N ALA A 45 4.44 -14.57 -7.88
CA ALA A 45 5.42 -15.48 -8.49
C ALA A 45 5.36 -15.40 -10.03
N GLY A 46 6.52 -15.19 -10.66
CA GLY A 46 6.64 -15.02 -12.11
C GLY A 46 6.35 -13.62 -12.63
N LEU A 47 5.97 -12.67 -11.77
CA LEU A 47 5.84 -11.26 -12.13
C LEU A 47 7.15 -10.49 -11.88
N PRO A 48 7.39 -9.38 -12.60
CA PRO A 48 8.57 -8.55 -12.36
C PRO A 48 8.63 -8.05 -10.92
N GLN A 49 9.83 -7.84 -10.40
CA GLN A 49 10.01 -7.34 -9.04
C GLN A 49 10.31 -5.83 -9.06
N PRO A 50 9.73 -5.04 -8.15
CA PRO A 50 10.01 -3.61 -8.08
C PRO A 50 11.41 -3.35 -7.55
N LYS A 51 12.04 -2.25 -7.98
CA LYS A 51 13.35 -1.80 -7.46
C LYS A 51 13.36 -1.60 -5.94
N VAL A 52 12.23 -1.17 -5.40
CA VAL A 52 12.02 -0.99 -3.96
C VAL A 52 10.76 -1.75 -3.56
N GLY A 53 10.85 -2.62 -2.57
CA GLY A 53 9.74 -3.45 -2.09
C GLY A 53 8.70 -2.67 -1.29
N LEU A 54 7.89 -1.87 -1.97
CA LEU A 54 6.79 -1.09 -1.40
C LEU A 54 5.43 -1.67 -1.78
N LEU A 55 4.43 -1.42 -0.96
CA LEU A 55 3.04 -1.82 -1.20
C LEU A 55 2.13 -0.58 -1.30
N PRO A 56 1.21 -0.59 -2.28
CA PRO A 56 1.00 -1.63 -3.29
C PRO A 56 2.03 -1.59 -4.40
N THR A 57 2.33 -2.77 -5.00
CA THR A 57 3.05 -2.88 -6.25
C THR A 57 2.04 -3.15 -7.36
N PHE A 58 2.03 -2.33 -8.39
CA PHE A 58 1.21 -2.50 -9.59
C PHE A 58 2.02 -3.14 -10.71
N TYR A 59 1.39 -3.97 -11.51
CA TYR A 59 1.97 -4.61 -12.68
C TYR A 59 1.31 -4.00 -13.92
N LEU A 60 2.05 -3.10 -14.58
CA LEU A 60 1.55 -2.30 -15.71
C LEU A 60 2.42 -2.54 -16.95
N PRO A 61 1.90 -2.36 -18.16
CA PRO A 61 2.72 -2.46 -19.37
C PRO A 61 3.71 -1.30 -19.44
N ALA A 62 4.97 -1.60 -19.69
CA ALA A 62 6.00 -0.62 -20.01
C ALA A 62 5.88 -0.14 -21.46
N ALA A 63 6.74 0.80 -21.88
CA ALA A 63 6.71 1.36 -23.23
C ALA A 63 7.02 0.33 -24.33
N ASP A 64 7.77 -0.72 -24.00
CA ASP A 64 8.09 -1.84 -24.89
C ASP A 64 7.00 -2.93 -24.92
N GLY A 65 5.94 -2.77 -24.13
CA GLY A 65 4.85 -3.72 -24.00
C GLY A 65 5.04 -4.83 -22.99
N GLU A 66 6.22 -4.95 -22.40
CA GLU A 66 6.47 -5.88 -21.30
C GLU A 66 5.84 -5.40 -20.00
N LEU A 67 5.59 -6.32 -19.05
CA LEU A 67 5.10 -5.93 -17.73
C LEU A 67 6.23 -5.34 -16.88
N GLU A 68 5.96 -4.22 -16.24
CA GLU A 68 6.82 -3.62 -15.22
C GLU A 68 6.14 -3.58 -13.86
N ALA A 69 6.95 -3.69 -12.78
CA ALA A 69 6.49 -3.52 -11.42
C ALA A 69 6.65 -2.05 -11.00
N VAL A 70 5.54 -1.36 -10.77
CA VAL A 70 5.49 0.07 -10.40
C VAL A 70 5.02 0.23 -8.97
N VAL A 71 5.67 1.10 -8.24
CA VAL A 71 5.34 1.47 -6.87
C VAL A 71 5.14 2.98 -6.77
N ASP A 72 4.65 3.44 -5.65
CA ASP A 72 4.26 4.82 -5.36
C ASP A 72 2.88 5.20 -5.93
N SER A 73 1.97 5.53 -5.01
CA SER A 73 0.56 5.74 -5.35
C SER A 73 0.33 6.96 -6.22
N SER A 74 0.99 8.08 -5.94
CA SER A 74 0.72 9.35 -6.63
C SER A 74 1.12 9.35 -8.10
N PRO A 75 2.31 8.88 -8.52
CA PRO A 75 2.61 8.68 -9.94
C PRO A 75 1.69 7.69 -10.63
N ILE A 76 1.31 6.59 -9.94
CA ILE A 76 0.39 5.59 -10.50
C ILE A 76 -0.99 6.20 -10.74
N ILE A 77 -1.51 7.02 -9.83
CA ILE A 77 -2.78 7.73 -10.01
C ILE A 77 -2.73 8.60 -11.26
N ARG A 78 -1.70 9.42 -11.41
CA ARG A 78 -1.52 10.30 -12.58
C ARG A 78 -1.44 9.52 -13.89
N ARG A 79 -0.76 8.38 -13.89
CA ARG A 79 -0.70 7.47 -15.03
C ARG A 79 -2.07 6.90 -15.37
N LEU A 80 -2.81 6.42 -14.38
CA LEU A 80 -4.16 5.89 -14.57
C LEU A 80 -5.13 6.97 -15.08
N GLU A 81 -4.99 8.23 -14.66
CA GLU A 81 -5.79 9.35 -15.19
C GLU A 81 -5.57 9.56 -16.69
N GLN A 82 -4.36 9.35 -17.18
CA GLN A 82 -4.01 9.51 -18.60
C GLN A 82 -4.39 8.29 -19.46
N GLU A 83 -4.25 7.09 -18.92
CA GLU A 83 -4.36 5.85 -19.70
C GLU A 83 -5.74 5.19 -19.64
N VAL A 84 -6.58 5.54 -18.62
CA VAL A 84 -7.91 4.97 -18.42
C VAL A 84 -8.98 6.07 -18.47
N LEU A 85 -9.85 6.00 -19.46
CA LEU A 85 -10.98 6.92 -19.57
C LEU A 85 -12.04 6.63 -18.50
N GLY A 86 -12.77 7.67 -18.10
CA GLY A 86 -13.91 7.55 -17.18
C GLY A 86 -13.80 8.46 -15.96
N ARG A 87 -14.36 8.03 -14.84
CA ARG A 87 -14.49 8.81 -13.62
C ARG A 87 -13.14 9.28 -13.08
N SER A 88 -12.75 10.53 -13.40
CA SER A 88 -11.53 11.14 -12.86
C SER A 88 -11.62 11.35 -11.35
N VAL A 89 -10.49 11.23 -10.67
CA VAL A 89 -10.32 11.65 -9.27
C VAL A 89 -9.63 13.01 -9.16
N ILE A 90 -9.18 13.56 -10.29
CA ILE A 90 -8.60 14.91 -10.35
C ILE A 90 -9.67 15.85 -10.89
N ALA A 91 -9.96 16.91 -10.16
CA ALA A 91 -10.93 17.91 -10.57
C ALA A 91 -10.49 18.62 -11.86
N SER A 92 -11.45 18.97 -12.72
CA SER A 92 -11.17 19.73 -13.95
C SER A 92 -10.93 21.22 -13.69
N ASP A 93 -11.46 21.76 -12.59
CA ASP A 93 -11.17 23.13 -12.13
C ASP A 93 -9.76 23.18 -11.51
N PRO A 94 -8.87 24.08 -11.95
CA PRO A 94 -7.50 24.14 -11.49
C PRO A 94 -7.35 24.43 -9.99
N ALA A 95 -8.25 25.23 -9.41
CA ALA A 95 -8.19 25.55 -7.98
C ALA A 95 -8.59 24.33 -7.15
N LEU A 96 -9.63 23.61 -7.56
CA LEU A 96 -10.03 22.34 -6.92
C LEU A 96 -8.95 21.26 -7.09
N ALA A 97 -8.35 21.15 -8.28
CA ALA A 97 -7.26 20.21 -8.52
C ALA A 97 -6.03 20.49 -7.63
N PHE A 98 -5.75 21.77 -7.34
CA PHE A 98 -4.70 22.14 -6.39
C PHE A 98 -5.05 21.77 -4.95
N ILE A 99 -6.31 21.95 -4.54
CA ILE A 99 -6.78 21.52 -3.22
C ILE A 99 -6.73 20.00 -3.10
N ASP A 100 -7.16 19.27 -4.12
CA ASP A 100 -7.06 17.79 -4.16
C ASP A 100 -5.61 17.32 -3.98
N PHE A 101 -4.65 17.98 -4.67
CA PHE A 101 -3.23 17.70 -4.52
C PHE A 101 -2.74 17.94 -3.09
N LEU A 102 -3.10 19.08 -2.47
CA LEU A 102 -2.72 19.38 -1.09
C LEU A 102 -3.31 18.38 -0.08
N LEU A 103 -4.55 17.95 -0.29
CA LEU A 103 -5.20 16.95 0.58
C LEU A 103 -4.58 15.56 0.41
N GLU A 104 -4.21 15.20 -0.80
CA GLU A 104 -3.49 13.96 -1.08
C GLU A 104 -2.12 13.95 -0.38
N ASP A 105 -1.33 15.00 -0.57
CA ASP A 105 -0.01 15.19 0.07
C ASP A 105 -0.13 15.16 1.60
N TYR A 106 -1.10 15.88 2.16
CA TYR A 106 -1.37 15.87 3.60
C TYR A 106 -1.73 14.47 4.10
N GLY A 107 -2.58 13.74 3.37
CA GLY A 107 -2.96 12.36 3.71
C GLY A 107 -1.78 11.40 3.67
N ASP A 108 -0.96 11.50 2.64
CA ASP A 108 0.14 10.57 2.39
C ASP A 108 1.36 10.85 3.28
N GLU A 109 1.74 12.13 3.46
CA GLU A 109 3.00 12.49 4.09
C GLU A 109 2.86 12.90 5.57
N TRP A 110 1.68 13.38 5.99
CA TRP A 110 1.48 13.88 7.35
C TRP A 110 0.61 12.95 8.20
N LEU A 111 -0.58 12.58 7.75
CA LEU A 111 -1.47 11.70 8.51
C LEU A 111 -0.90 10.30 8.69
N THR A 112 -0.09 9.82 7.76
CA THR A 112 0.60 8.54 7.89
C THR A 112 1.61 8.52 9.02
N LYS A 113 2.22 9.66 9.38
CA LYS A 113 3.10 9.79 10.56
C LYS A 113 2.33 9.56 11.84
N ALA A 114 1.18 10.21 11.98
CA ALA A 114 0.29 10.00 13.12
C ALA A 114 -0.21 8.54 13.19
N MET A 115 -0.65 7.97 12.08
CA MET A 115 -1.05 6.56 12.00
C MET A 115 0.07 5.62 12.42
N PHE A 116 1.31 5.89 11.98
CA PHE A 116 2.46 5.07 12.35
C PHE A 116 2.76 5.17 13.85
N HIS A 117 2.71 6.38 14.42
CA HIS A 117 2.84 6.62 15.85
C HIS A 117 1.81 5.80 16.63
N TYR A 118 0.52 5.99 16.39
CA TYR A 118 -0.55 5.29 17.11
C TYR A 118 -0.52 3.78 16.94
N ARG A 119 0.05 3.27 15.91
CA ARG A 119 0.19 1.81 15.69
C ARG A 119 1.38 1.19 16.40
N TRP A 120 2.46 1.97 16.66
CA TRP A 120 3.74 1.40 17.07
C TRP A 120 4.38 2.06 18.30
N HIS A 121 3.71 3.01 18.93
CA HIS A 121 4.21 3.66 20.16
C HIS A 121 3.65 3.02 21.43
N TYR A 122 2.36 2.74 21.48
CA TYR A 122 1.71 2.22 22.67
C TYR A 122 1.78 0.69 22.75
N PRO A 123 2.06 0.09 23.95
CA PRO A 123 2.25 -1.36 24.08
C PRO A 123 1.09 -2.20 23.54
N ALA A 124 -0.15 -1.83 23.83
CA ALA A 124 -1.32 -2.56 23.35
C ALA A 124 -1.45 -2.57 21.83
N ASP A 125 -1.12 -1.44 21.18
CA ASP A 125 -1.17 -1.32 19.72
C ASP A 125 0.00 -2.06 19.06
N ILE A 126 1.18 -2.04 19.67
CA ILE A 126 2.34 -2.83 19.25
C ILE A 126 2.00 -4.32 19.28
N GLU A 127 1.41 -4.80 20.35
CA GLU A 127 0.98 -6.20 20.46
C GLU A 127 -0.02 -6.55 19.39
N ARG A 128 -1.07 -5.75 19.25
CA ARG A 128 -2.12 -5.97 18.27
C ARG A 128 -1.61 -5.89 16.83
N GLY A 129 -0.77 -4.92 16.53
CA GLY A 129 -0.12 -4.79 15.21
C GLY A 129 0.75 -6.01 14.88
N GLY A 130 1.57 -6.45 15.83
CA GLY A 130 2.40 -7.63 15.68
C GLY A 130 1.63 -8.94 15.51
N GLU A 131 0.45 -9.02 16.10
CA GLU A 131 -0.44 -10.19 15.97
C GLU A 131 -1.17 -10.24 14.62
N ILE A 132 -1.70 -9.10 14.15
CA ILE A 132 -2.56 -9.04 12.96
C ILE A 132 -1.75 -9.00 11.66
N LEU A 133 -0.67 -8.20 11.58
CA LEU A 133 0.01 -7.95 10.31
C LEU A 133 0.61 -9.20 9.67
N PRO A 134 1.24 -10.13 10.40
CA PRO A 134 1.71 -11.38 9.82
C PRO A 134 0.59 -12.22 9.23
N ARG A 135 -0.57 -12.25 9.91
CA ARG A 135 -1.73 -13.06 9.50
C ARG A 135 -2.31 -12.63 8.16
N TRP A 136 -2.11 -11.39 7.74
CA TRP A 136 -2.57 -10.97 6.41
C TRP A 136 -1.86 -11.65 5.25
N ARG A 137 -0.71 -12.27 5.50
CA ARG A 137 -0.03 -13.11 4.51
C ARG A 137 -0.58 -14.54 4.50
N ASN A 138 -0.98 -15.04 5.67
CA ASN A 138 -1.59 -16.36 5.82
C ASN A 138 -2.61 -16.32 6.95
N LEU A 139 -3.90 -16.23 6.61
CA LEU A 139 -4.99 -16.15 7.58
C LEU A 139 -5.17 -17.43 8.40
N ALA A 140 -4.71 -18.57 7.89
CA ALA A 140 -4.82 -19.86 8.53
C ALA A 140 -3.60 -20.23 9.40
N ALA A 141 -2.56 -19.37 9.43
CA ALA A 141 -1.36 -19.64 10.20
C ALA A 141 -1.64 -19.72 11.71
N SER A 142 -1.06 -20.70 12.36
CA SER A 142 -1.07 -20.85 13.82
C SER A 142 -0.23 -19.76 14.49
N ASP A 143 -0.41 -19.57 15.81
CA ASP A 143 0.37 -18.61 16.57
C ASP A 143 1.88 -18.93 16.54
N ALA A 144 2.23 -20.20 16.57
CA ALA A 144 3.62 -20.63 16.47
C ALA A 144 4.27 -20.27 15.13
N GLU A 145 3.53 -20.39 14.03
CA GLU A 145 4.02 -20.06 12.68
C GLU A 145 4.20 -18.54 12.49
N ILE A 146 3.34 -17.72 13.09
CA ILE A 146 3.45 -16.26 12.95
C ILE A 146 4.43 -15.63 13.93
N ALA A 147 4.76 -16.28 15.05
CA ALA A 147 5.56 -15.70 16.13
C ALA A 147 6.90 -15.07 15.66
N PRO A 148 7.71 -15.72 14.81
CA PRO A 148 8.96 -15.13 14.32
C PRO A 148 8.72 -13.86 13.49
N MET A 149 7.71 -13.86 12.63
CA MET A 149 7.36 -12.71 11.81
C MET A 149 6.77 -11.57 12.65
N SER A 150 6.01 -11.92 13.68
CA SER A 150 5.45 -10.98 14.65
C SER A 150 6.56 -10.21 15.38
N ALA A 151 7.55 -10.94 15.90
CA ALA A 151 8.72 -10.35 16.54
C ALA A 151 9.49 -9.43 15.58
N PHE A 152 9.82 -9.94 14.39
CA PHE A 152 10.51 -9.16 13.35
C PHE A 152 9.77 -7.87 12.98
N ILE A 153 8.45 -7.93 12.80
CA ILE A 153 7.66 -6.74 12.44
C ILE A 153 7.68 -5.73 13.59
N ARG A 154 7.48 -6.16 14.83
CA ARG A 154 7.52 -5.27 16.00
C ARG A 154 8.86 -4.53 16.09
N ASP A 155 9.95 -5.27 16.10
CA ASP A 155 11.30 -4.69 16.21
C ASP A 155 11.59 -3.72 15.08
N ARG A 156 11.28 -4.14 13.85
CA ARG A 156 11.48 -3.31 12.66
C ARG A 156 10.68 -2.01 12.70
N GLN A 157 9.46 -2.04 13.16
CA GLN A 157 8.61 -0.85 13.17
C GLN A 157 8.90 0.07 14.34
N ILE A 158 9.14 -0.48 15.53
CA ILE A 158 9.51 0.30 16.70
C ILE A 158 10.83 1.04 16.46
N SER A 159 11.84 0.37 15.88
CA SER A 159 13.12 1.00 15.55
C SER A 159 13.01 2.15 14.53
N ARG A 160 11.86 2.31 13.87
CA ARG A 160 11.59 3.35 12.87
C ARG A 160 10.69 4.49 13.36
N LEU A 161 10.26 4.49 14.61
CA LEU A 161 9.46 5.57 15.17
C LEU A 161 10.11 6.96 15.00
N HIS A 162 11.43 7.02 15.09
CA HIS A 162 12.18 8.26 14.88
C HIS A 162 12.01 8.84 13.45
N VAL A 163 11.79 8.00 12.42
CA VAL A 163 11.60 8.44 11.03
C VAL A 163 10.35 9.29 10.87
N VAL A 164 9.31 9.00 11.67
CA VAL A 164 8.06 9.76 11.67
C VAL A 164 8.02 10.84 12.76
N GLY A 165 9.13 11.08 13.44
CA GLY A 165 9.23 12.07 14.51
C GLY A 165 8.55 11.65 15.81
N SER A 166 8.21 10.36 15.96
CA SER A 166 7.58 9.84 17.17
C SER A 166 8.62 9.63 18.29
N ASN A 167 8.43 10.28 19.41
CA ASN A 167 9.26 10.18 20.62
C ASN A 167 8.44 10.60 21.85
N GLU A 168 9.04 10.55 23.03
CA GLU A 168 8.38 10.88 24.31
C GLU A 168 7.82 12.32 24.40
N THR A 169 8.38 13.24 23.62
CA THR A 169 7.93 14.64 23.61
C THR A 169 6.76 14.87 22.66
N THR A 170 6.67 14.07 21.60
CA THR A 170 5.64 14.21 20.54
C THR A 170 4.51 13.20 20.68
N ALA A 171 4.59 12.32 21.68
CA ALA A 171 3.61 11.27 21.99
C ALA A 171 2.38 11.81 22.74
#